data_828815198faa8b09265958a81cc74ee8
#
_entry.id   828815198faa8b09265958a81cc74ee8
#
_cell.length_a   1.000
_cell.length_b   1.000
_cell.length_c   1.000
_cell.angle_alpha   90.00
_cell.angle_beta   90.00
_cell.angle_gamma   90.00
#
_symmetry.space_group_name_H-M   'P 1'
#
loop_
_entity.id
_entity.type
_entity.pdbx_description
1 polymer ?
#
loop_
_entity_poly.entity_id
_entity_poly.type
_entity_poly.pdbx_seq_one_letter_code
_entity_poly.pdbx_strand_id
1 'polypeptide(L)'
;YDVGALWQITKKIRMGLAMYDLGGTSVTYKDRSEEIVLPEAAKIGFSIKPIENLLLAFDYGDRLHAGAELAIANKLFLRTGVQQENFSGESLSIYSMGTSVKFKSIIFDYGVEINPYFEPTHRFSLVLQFSPAVVSITKSTISHNPIFRSLHRYYESEPFATVGLKNISDSDLPVNVSLFLPTMMDNPHSETITLPPKSDDEYKLGVSFASDVLTSKKSTFDNLIQPEIQVTYKQSGEEKIAQKKLESSYVLGKGKLTWSNPDMIACYVTPADAVVDKFARNNIQFYTPVLNDYFGRTNIGRAIILYDALGTHGLVYNIDLETPFLDIADDKSAFDTVKYPGDMLRDKIGDCDDLTALYGSLLANLGIETMFLDVFKPGAGHIFLMFDSGIKPDDVERYFLDQSEVVVLNDKVWVPIEATLVGKPFFSAWKQGALKYNEMKEENYVNEISVKEASAKYLAGSHITPDLPFDDIEGIND
;
A
#
# COMPACT_ATOMS: atom_id res chain seq x y z
N TYR A 1 19.83 -19.04 4.01
CA TYR A 1 19.49 -17.62 3.89
C TYR A 1 20.77 -16.80 3.82
N ASP A 2 20.79 -15.78 2.91
CA ASP A 2 21.90 -14.84 2.82
C ASP A 2 21.45 -13.48 3.34
N VAL A 3 22.29 -12.85 4.16
CA VAL A 3 22.04 -11.54 4.74
C VAL A 3 23.25 -10.66 4.49
N GLY A 4 23.03 -9.45 4.03
CA GLY A 4 24.13 -8.50 3.80
C GLY A 4 23.74 -7.08 4.19
N ALA A 5 24.75 -6.32 4.60
CA ALA A 5 24.64 -4.91 4.88
C ALA A 5 25.81 -4.15 4.24
N LEU A 6 25.51 -3.01 3.63
CA LEU A 6 26.51 -2.12 3.02
C LEU A 6 26.32 -0.72 3.60
N TRP A 7 27.38 -0.19 4.21
CA TRP A 7 27.41 1.16 4.77
C TRP A 7 28.35 2.06 3.97
N GLN A 8 27.86 3.21 3.60
CA GLN A 8 28.70 4.29 3.10
C GLN A 8 29.06 5.21 4.27
N ILE A 9 30.23 4.98 4.87
CA ILE A 9 30.71 5.72 6.04
C ILE A 9 30.99 7.18 5.67
N THR A 10 31.61 7.39 4.51
CA THR A 10 31.84 8.72 3.92
C THR A 10 31.69 8.65 2.41
N LYS A 11 31.79 9.78 1.69
CA LYS A 11 31.82 9.76 0.21
C LYS A 11 32.97 8.91 -0.36
N LYS A 12 33.99 8.64 0.44
CA LYS A 12 35.22 7.93 0.03
C LYS A 12 35.38 6.54 0.63
N ILE A 13 34.63 6.18 1.68
CA ILE A 13 34.79 4.93 2.43
C ILE A 13 33.48 4.19 2.47
N ARG A 14 33.53 2.90 2.10
CA ARG A 14 32.42 1.96 2.22
C ARG A 14 32.86 0.73 3.00
N MET A 15 31.94 0.14 3.75
CA MET A 15 32.10 -1.10 4.47
C MET A 15 30.92 -2.02 4.16
N GLY A 16 31.20 -3.29 3.96
CA GLY A 16 30.19 -4.32 3.71
C GLY A 16 30.36 -5.49 4.67
N LEU A 17 29.25 -6.08 5.05
CA LEU A 17 29.16 -7.36 5.76
C LEU A 17 28.19 -8.23 5.02
N ALA A 18 28.55 -9.49 4.77
CA ALA A 18 27.66 -10.49 4.20
C ALA A 18 27.81 -11.81 4.97
N MET A 19 26.70 -12.48 5.16
CA MET A 19 26.63 -13.83 5.75
C MET A 19 25.87 -14.70 4.77
N TYR A 20 26.39 -15.87 4.47
CA TYR A 20 25.89 -16.80 3.45
C TYR A 20 25.51 -18.12 4.11
N ASP A 21 24.55 -18.80 3.51
CA ASP A 21 24.10 -20.15 3.85
C ASP A 21 23.63 -20.33 5.30
N LEU A 22 23.10 -19.24 5.91
CA LEU A 22 22.56 -19.28 7.26
C LEU A 22 21.39 -20.25 7.38
N GLY A 23 21.45 -21.16 8.36
CA GLY A 23 20.39 -22.13 8.65
C GLY A 23 20.60 -23.50 7.99
N GLY A 24 21.84 -23.85 7.66
CA GLY A 24 22.20 -25.22 7.27
C GLY A 24 21.69 -25.60 5.89
N THR A 25 22.07 -24.84 4.88
CA THR A 25 21.75 -25.18 3.48
C THR A 25 22.39 -26.50 3.09
N SER A 26 21.60 -27.47 2.66
CA SER A 26 22.10 -28.75 2.16
C SER A 26 21.62 -29.05 0.73
N VAL A 27 22.43 -29.74 -0.03
CA VAL A 27 22.10 -30.20 -1.38
C VAL A 27 22.14 -31.72 -1.42
N THR A 28 20.99 -32.32 -1.67
CA THR A 28 20.88 -33.78 -1.80
C THR A 28 20.76 -34.13 -3.28
N TYR A 29 21.63 -34.96 -3.82
CA TYR A 29 21.55 -35.46 -5.19
C TYR A 29 20.59 -36.65 -5.26
N LYS A 30 19.70 -36.65 -6.26
CA LYS A 30 18.65 -37.65 -6.45
C LYS A 30 19.19 -39.10 -6.57
N ASP A 31 20.45 -39.24 -6.96
CA ASP A 31 21.09 -40.54 -7.25
C ASP A 31 22.26 -40.87 -6.31
N ARG A 32 22.49 -40.09 -5.26
CA ARG A 32 23.52 -40.35 -4.25
C ARG A 32 22.97 -40.12 -2.86
N SER A 33 23.28 -41.03 -1.97
CA SER A 33 22.90 -40.92 -0.54
C SER A 33 23.75 -39.94 0.27
N GLU A 34 24.54 -39.12 -0.39
CA GLU A 34 25.38 -38.11 0.26
C GLU A 34 24.69 -36.75 0.27
N GLU A 35 24.51 -36.21 1.43
CA GLU A 35 24.06 -34.83 1.65
C GLU A 35 25.31 -33.95 1.75
N ILE A 36 25.42 -32.96 0.87
CA ILE A 36 26.47 -31.94 0.94
C ILE A 36 25.91 -30.75 1.72
N VAL A 37 26.38 -30.54 2.93
CA VAL A 37 26.05 -29.36 3.73
C VAL A 37 26.98 -28.22 3.31
N LEU A 38 26.39 -27.14 2.86
CA LEU A 38 27.14 -25.90 2.56
C LEU A 38 27.51 -25.21 3.88
N PRO A 39 28.79 -24.91 4.10
CA PRO A 39 29.19 -24.25 5.34
C PRO A 39 28.68 -22.80 5.38
N GLU A 40 28.21 -22.38 6.53
CA GLU A 40 27.93 -20.97 6.79
C GLU A 40 29.21 -20.15 6.62
N ALA A 41 29.12 -19.06 5.93
CA ALA A 41 30.26 -18.17 5.67
C ALA A 41 29.92 -16.72 5.98
N ALA A 42 30.85 -16.01 6.56
CA ALA A 42 30.75 -14.57 6.79
C ALA A 42 31.87 -13.85 6.03
N LYS A 43 31.55 -12.71 5.41
CA LYS A 43 32.50 -11.90 4.68
C LYS A 43 32.37 -10.44 5.10
N ILE A 44 33.51 -9.81 5.41
CA ILE A 44 33.59 -8.38 5.67
C ILE A 44 34.47 -7.73 4.63
N GLY A 45 34.06 -6.60 4.10
CA GLY A 45 34.80 -5.87 3.08
C GLY A 45 34.86 -4.38 3.34
N PHE A 46 35.95 -3.78 2.89
CA PHE A 46 36.22 -2.34 2.94
C PHE A 46 36.66 -1.85 1.58
N SER A 47 36.24 -0.64 1.22
CA SER A 47 36.80 0.06 0.08
C SER A 47 37.02 1.52 0.42
N ILE A 48 38.13 2.06 -0.08
CA ILE A 48 38.51 3.47 0.11
C ILE A 48 38.96 4.08 -1.23
N LYS A 49 38.52 5.32 -1.46
CA LYS A 49 39.01 6.18 -2.55
C LYS A 49 39.86 7.29 -1.95
N PRO A 50 41.18 7.08 -1.75
CA PRO A 50 42.07 8.12 -1.19
C PRO A 50 42.05 9.38 -2.03
N ILE A 51 42.09 9.20 -3.36
CA ILE A 51 41.92 10.22 -4.40
C ILE A 51 40.86 9.76 -5.39
N GLU A 52 40.32 10.65 -6.20
CA GLU A 52 39.17 10.36 -7.08
C GLU A 52 39.42 9.21 -8.06
N ASN A 53 40.64 9.05 -8.50
CA ASN A 53 41.02 8.08 -9.52
C ASN A 53 41.66 6.79 -8.97
N LEU A 54 41.82 6.65 -7.63
CA LEU A 54 42.36 5.44 -7.01
C LEU A 54 41.32 4.80 -6.07
N LEU A 55 40.98 3.54 -6.35
CA LEU A 55 40.19 2.70 -5.49
C LEU A 55 41.05 1.59 -4.89
N LEU A 56 41.02 1.46 -3.57
CA LEU A 56 41.56 0.31 -2.86
C LEU A 56 40.41 -0.47 -2.25
N ALA A 57 40.45 -1.77 -2.40
CA ALA A 57 39.40 -2.68 -1.87
C ALA A 57 40.10 -3.85 -1.15
N PHE A 58 39.45 -4.27 -0.08
CA PHE A 58 39.88 -5.38 0.75
C PHE A 58 38.65 -6.13 1.25
N ASP A 59 38.68 -7.43 1.17
CA ASP A 59 37.68 -8.28 1.82
C ASP A 59 38.31 -9.51 2.46
N TYR A 60 37.66 -9.98 3.53
CA TYR A 60 38.04 -11.15 4.27
C TYR A 60 36.81 -12.00 4.62
N GLY A 61 36.92 -13.27 4.39
CA GLY A 61 35.93 -14.29 4.72
C GLY A 61 36.62 -15.65 4.85
N ASP A 62 36.30 -16.57 3.97
CA ASP A 62 37.05 -17.82 3.78
C ASP A 62 38.45 -17.56 3.21
N ARG A 63 38.62 -16.45 2.49
CA ARG A 63 39.84 -16.01 1.82
C ARG A 63 40.05 -14.51 2.03
N LEU A 64 41.31 -14.13 1.92
CA LEU A 64 41.68 -12.73 1.90
C LEU A 64 41.82 -12.24 0.47
N HIS A 65 41.10 -11.16 0.14
CA HIS A 65 41.30 -10.46 -1.12
C HIS A 65 41.70 -9.03 -0.88
N ALA A 66 42.67 -8.56 -1.64
CA ALA A 66 43.03 -7.15 -1.67
C ALA A 66 43.26 -6.73 -3.11
N GLY A 67 42.82 -5.55 -3.48
CA GLY A 67 42.96 -5.04 -4.84
C GLY A 67 43.02 -3.52 -4.89
N ALA A 68 43.59 -3.06 -5.99
CA ALA A 68 43.69 -1.66 -6.33
C ALA A 68 43.28 -1.43 -7.79
N GLU A 69 42.60 -0.34 -8.04
CA GLU A 69 42.29 0.16 -9.38
C GLU A 69 42.71 1.62 -9.48
N LEU A 70 43.50 1.94 -10.51
CA LEU A 70 43.85 3.29 -10.89
C LEU A 70 43.17 3.65 -12.20
N ALA A 71 42.33 4.68 -12.19
CA ALA A 71 41.71 5.24 -13.38
C ALA A 71 42.48 6.43 -13.91
N ILE A 72 42.94 6.38 -15.16
CA ILE A 72 43.69 7.46 -15.83
C ILE A 72 42.74 8.10 -16.85
N ALA A 73 42.38 9.36 -16.63
CA ALA A 73 41.50 10.17 -17.47
C ALA A 73 40.14 9.46 -17.81
N ASN A 74 39.68 8.54 -16.96
CA ASN A 74 38.50 7.70 -17.17
C ASN A 74 38.51 6.90 -18.48
N LYS A 75 39.69 6.64 -19.03
CA LYS A 75 39.91 5.91 -20.29
C LYS A 75 40.78 4.68 -20.14
N LEU A 76 41.77 4.73 -19.26
CA LEU A 76 42.65 3.62 -18.96
C LEU A 76 42.46 3.25 -17.49
N PHE A 77 42.24 1.96 -17.22
CA PHE A 77 42.12 1.42 -15.88
C PHE A 77 43.21 0.38 -15.69
N LEU A 78 44.05 0.55 -14.65
CA LEU A 78 45.06 -0.41 -14.24
C LEU A 78 44.58 -1.07 -12.95
N ARG A 79 44.60 -2.38 -12.89
CA ARG A 79 44.13 -3.17 -11.75
C ARG A 79 45.23 -4.12 -11.29
N THR A 80 45.30 -4.29 -9.99
CA THR A 80 46.10 -5.36 -9.39
C THR A 80 45.36 -5.93 -8.20
N GLY A 81 45.56 -7.21 -7.94
CA GLY A 81 44.92 -7.88 -6.82
C GLY A 81 45.75 -9.05 -6.33
N VAL A 82 45.50 -9.41 -5.08
CA VAL A 82 45.99 -10.63 -4.45
C VAL A 82 44.87 -11.32 -3.75
N GLN A 83 44.78 -12.63 -3.92
CA GLN A 83 43.91 -13.54 -3.20
C GLN A 83 44.78 -14.51 -2.45
N GLN A 84 44.50 -14.69 -1.16
CA GLN A 84 45.19 -15.67 -0.36
C GLN A 84 44.29 -16.87 -0.07
N GLU A 85 44.71 -18.04 -0.44
CA GLU A 85 44.05 -19.32 -0.28
C GLU A 85 44.82 -20.21 0.66
N ASN A 86 44.14 -20.99 1.51
CA ASN A 86 44.74 -22.06 2.28
C ASN A 86 44.45 -23.40 1.59
N PHE A 87 45.50 -24.00 1.04
CA PHE A 87 45.39 -25.27 0.39
C PHE A 87 46.28 -26.31 1.11
N SER A 88 45.66 -27.36 1.65
CA SER A 88 46.34 -28.45 2.37
C SER A 88 47.26 -27.99 3.52
N GLY A 89 46.90 -26.86 4.20
CA GLY A 89 47.68 -26.33 5.32
C GLY A 89 48.78 -25.35 4.92
N GLU A 90 49.00 -25.10 3.62
CA GLU A 90 49.91 -24.07 3.11
C GLU A 90 49.09 -22.86 2.62
N SER A 91 49.62 -21.66 2.90
CA SER A 91 49.02 -20.41 2.41
C SER A 91 49.49 -20.12 0.99
N LEU A 92 48.60 -20.15 0.06
CA LEU A 92 48.83 -19.89 -1.36
C LEU A 92 48.42 -18.44 -1.67
N SER A 93 49.30 -17.69 -2.36
CA SER A 93 48.95 -16.37 -2.87
C SER A 93 48.79 -16.41 -4.39
N ILE A 94 47.61 -16.02 -4.87
CA ILE A 94 47.28 -15.86 -6.27
C ILE A 94 47.31 -14.35 -6.57
N TYR A 95 48.07 -13.98 -7.58
CA TYR A 95 48.18 -12.56 -7.98
C TYR A 95 47.42 -12.34 -9.28
N SER A 96 46.76 -11.19 -9.37
CA SER A 96 46.06 -10.78 -10.58
C SER A 96 46.51 -9.38 -11.02
N MET A 97 46.62 -9.19 -12.32
CA MET A 97 46.86 -7.89 -12.94
C MET A 97 45.89 -7.72 -14.10
N GLY A 98 45.42 -6.50 -14.31
CA GLY A 98 44.50 -6.23 -15.40
C GLY A 98 44.63 -4.81 -15.92
N THR A 99 44.28 -4.63 -17.16
CA THR A 99 44.14 -3.33 -17.79
C THR A 99 42.84 -3.28 -18.60
N SER A 100 42.18 -2.13 -18.59
CA SER A 100 41.05 -1.83 -19.43
C SER A 100 41.30 -0.55 -20.19
N VAL A 101 41.01 -0.56 -21.49
CA VAL A 101 41.06 0.63 -22.33
C VAL A 101 39.65 0.92 -22.84
N LYS A 102 39.13 2.11 -22.48
CA LYS A 102 37.83 2.59 -22.92
C LYS A 102 37.99 3.60 -24.05
N PHE A 103 37.44 3.24 -25.20
CA PHE A 103 37.40 4.12 -26.37
C PHE A 103 35.95 4.26 -26.84
N LYS A 104 35.33 5.42 -26.59
CA LYS A 104 33.90 5.66 -26.86
C LYS A 104 33.01 4.56 -26.22
N SER A 105 32.40 3.76 -27.06
CA SER A 105 31.47 2.67 -26.69
C SER A 105 32.15 1.31 -26.57
N ILE A 106 33.47 1.24 -26.71
CA ILE A 106 34.24 0.00 -26.69
C ILE A 106 35.16 0.00 -25.48
N ILE A 107 35.14 -1.09 -24.73
CA ILE A 107 36.11 -1.33 -23.66
C ILE A 107 36.79 -2.64 -23.97
N PHE A 108 38.11 -2.60 -24.03
CA PHE A 108 38.96 -3.78 -24.06
C PHE A 108 39.50 -4.04 -22.68
N ASP A 109 39.28 -5.24 -22.17
CA ASP A 109 39.87 -5.68 -20.92
C ASP A 109 40.84 -6.83 -21.19
N TYR A 110 41.94 -6.75 -20.50
CA TYR A 110 42.89 -7.83 -20.39
C TYR A 110 43.23 -8.09 -18.94
N GLY A 111 43.24 -9.33 -18.54
CA GLY A 111 43.63 -9.75 -17.20
C GLY A 111 44.50 -10.97 -17.23
N VAL A 112 45.46 -11.04 -16.33
CA VAL A 112 46.29 -12.22 -16.08
C VAL A 112 46.19 -12.57 -14.59
N GLU A 113 46.01 -13.87 -14.34
CA GLU A 113 46.03 -14.48 -13.02
C GLU A 113 47.23 -15.40 -12.93
N ILE A 114 48.04 -15.19 -11.91
CA ILE A 114 49.30 -15.95 -11.69
C ILE A 114 49.07 -16.80 -10.45
N ASN A 115 48.95 -18.09 -10.67
CA ASN A 115 48.88 -19.11 -9.64
C ASN A 115 50.20 -19.87 -9.57
N PRO A 116 50.84 -20.07 -8.40
CA PRO A 116 52.09 -20.76 -8.29
C PRO A 116 52.14 -22.20 -8.79
N TYR A 117 50.95 -22.86 -8.88
CA TYR A 117 50.84 -24.30 -9.27
C TYR A 117 50.38 -24.50 -10.71
N PHE A 118 49.91 -23.45 -11.38
CA PHE A 118 49.39 -23.54 -12.73
C PHE A 118 50.00 -22.47 -13.61
N GLU A 119 50.01 -22.73 -14.90
CA GLU A 119 50.37 -21.73 -15.91
C GLU A 119 49.47 -20.49 -15.77
N PRO A 120 50.00 -19.28 -16.02
CA PRO A 120 49.22 -18.04 -15.94
C PRO A 120 47.96 -18.11 -16.81
N THR A 121 46.82 -17.75 -16.22
CA THR A 121 45.57 -17.70 -16.97
C THR A 121 45.35 -16.31 -17.54
N HIS A 122 45.21 -16.22 -18.85
CA HIS A 122 44.95 -14.96 -19.57
C HIS A 122 43.48 -14.83 -19.91
N ARG A 123 42.89 -13.68 -19.60
CA ARG A 123 41.49 -13.38 -19.93
C ARG A 123 41.44 -12.13 -20.78
N PHE A 124 40.69 -12.18 -21.85
CA PHE A 124 40.40 -11.06 -22.73
C PHE A 124 38.90 -10.85 -22.76
N SER A 125 38.46 -9.61 -22.66
CA SER A 125 37.05 -9.23 -22.83
C SER A 125 36.94 -8.01 -23.73
N LEU A 126 35.86 -7.97 -24.49
CA LEU A 126 35.46 -6.84 -25.31
C LEU A 126 34.07 -6.43 -24.88
N VAL A 127 33.95 -5.21 -24.34
CA VAL A 127 32.67 -4.64 -23.98
C VAL A 127 32.28 -3.55 -24.96
N LEU A 128 31.17 -3.74 -25.65
CA LEU A 128 30.60 -2.74 -26.55
C LEU A 128 29.52 -1.95 -25.79
N GLN A 129 29.74 -0.66 -25.57
CA GLN A 129 28.77 0.26 -24.96
C GLN A 129 28.11 1.05 -26.08
N PHE A 130 26.87 0.72 -26.39
CA PHE A 130 26.11 1.42 -27.42
C PHE A 130 25.45 2.66 -26.83
N SER A 131 25.88 3.83 -27.29
CA SER A 131 25.33 5.19 -27.08
C SER A 131 25.07 5.62 -25.62
N PRO A 132 25.58 6.75 -25.18
CA PRO A 132 25.15 7.31 -23.91
C PRO A 132 23.64 7.56 -23.94
N ALA A 133 22.97 7.16 -22.89
CA ALA A 133 21.55 7.45 -22.72
C ALA A 133 21.34 8.98 -22.75
N VAL A 134 20.42 9.45 -23.59
CA VAL A 134 20.07 10.87 -23.66
C VAL A 134 18.97 11.25 -22.67
N VAL A 135 18.32 10.24 -22.06
CA VAL A 135 17.33 10.43 -20.99
C VAL A 135 17.88 9.82 -19.70
N SER A 136 17.70 10.53 -18.62
CA SER A 136 17.98 10.02 -17.27
C SER A 136 16.86 10.39 -16.30
N ILE A 137 16.62 9.49 -15.33
CA ILE A 137 15.68 9.73 -14.23
C ILE A 137 16.46 10.38 -13.09
N THR A 138 16.22 11.68 -12.86
CA THR A 138 16.94 12.48 -11.86
C THR A 138 16.34 12.35 -10.47
N LYS A 139 14.99 12.36 -10.39
CA LYS A 139 14.22 12.24 -9.15
C LYS A 139 13.07 11.26 -9.34
N SER A 140 12.66 10.62 -8.28
CA SER A 140 11.44 9.79 -8.30
C SER A 140 10.93 9.62 -6.89
N THR A 141 9.64 9.94 -6.69
CA THR A 141 8.96 9.84 -5.38
C THR A 141 7.53 9.36 -5.58
N ILE A 142 7.01 8.62 -4.61
CA ILE A 142 5.59 8.30 -4.50
C ILE A 142 4.95 9.30 -3.54
N SER A 143 3.74 9.76 -3.87
CA SER A 143 3.02 10.76 -3.07
C SER A 143 2.46 10.17 -1.77
N HIS A 144 2.31 8.84 -1.69
CA HIS A 144 1.66 8.14 -0.60
C HIS A 144 2.53 7.00 -0.07
N ASN A 145 2.90 7.07 1.19
CA ASN A 145 3.60 6.00 1.92
C ASN A 145 3.25 6.11 3.41
N PRO A 146 2.53 5.14 3.99
CA PRO A 146 2.09 3.88 3.38
C PRO A 146 0.96 4.05 2.34
N ILE A 147 0.76 3.00 1.54
CA ILE A 147 -0.29 2.91 0.52
C ILE A 147 -1.44 2.08 1.10
N PHE A 148 -2.64 2.64 1.19
CA PHE A 148 -3.84 1.94 1.62
C PHE A 148 -4.57 1.34 0.42
N ARG A 149 -4.76 0.04 0.39
CA ARG A 149 -5.49 -0.64 -0.72
C ARG A 149 -6.92 -0.14 -0.86
N SER A 150 -7.57 0.15 0.26
CA SER A 150 -8.93 0.71 0.30
C SER A 150 -9.05 2.02 -0.46
N LEU A 151 -7.98 2.82 -0.53
CA LEU A 151 -7.95 4.12 -1.21
C LEU A 151 -7.54 4.05 -2.69
N HIS A 152 -7.49 2.86 -3.32
CA HIS A 152 -7.01 2.73 -4.70
C HIS A 152 -7.77 3.64 -5.68
N ARG A 153 -9.09 3.80 -5.53
CA ARG A 153 -9.89 4.69 -6.39
C ARG A 153 -9.53 6.17 -6.21
N TYR A 154 -9.22 6.59 -4.99
CA TYR A 154 -8.72 7.93 -4.71
C TYR A 154 -7.36 8.15 -5.38
N TYR A 155 -6.45 7.20 -5.29
CA TYR A 155 -5.13 7.31 -5.92
C TYR A 155 -5.20 7.32 -7.46
N GLU A 156 -6.20 6.67 -8.07
CA GLU A 156 -6.40 6.72 -9.53
C GLU A 156 -6.90 8.09 -10.02
N SER A 157 -7.49 8.90 -9.14
CA SER A 157 -8.00 10.24 -9.46
C SER A 157 -6.98 11.35 -9.23
N GLU A 158 -5.87 11.06 -8.56
CA GLU A 158 -4.85 12.02 -8.16
C GLU A 158 -3.46 11.62 -8.69
N PRO A 159 -2.53 12.58 -8.82
CA PRO A 159 -1.16 12.24 -9.16
C PRO A 159 -0.51 11.36 -8.08
N PHE A 160 -0.11 10.15 -8.47
CA PHE A 160 0.40 9.15 -7.54
C PHE A 160 1.91 9.19 -7.34
N ALA A 161 2.65 9.57 -8.39
CA ALA A 161 4.10 9.68 -8.33
C ALA A 161 4.59 10.95 -9.02
N THR A 162 5.80 11.36 -8.66
CA THR A 162 6.54 12.44 -9.34
C THR A 162 7.86 11.89 -9.84
N VAL A 163 8.18 12.15 -11.11
CA VAL A 163 9.43 11.76 -11.74
C VAL A 163 10.14 12.96 -12.35
N GLY A 164 11.40 13.17 -12.01
CA GLY A 164 12.29 14.11 -12.66
C GLY A 164 12.98 13.44 -13.85
N LEU A 165 12.82 14.03 -15.05
CA LEU A 165 13.36 13.51 -16.28
C LEU A 165 14.27 14.56 -16.92
N LYS A 166 15.48 14.13 -17.26
CA LYS A 166 16.47 14.96 -17.94
C LYS A 166 16.66 14.50 -19.36
N ASN A 167 16.50 15.42 -20.31
CA ASN A 167 16.84 15.24 -21.71
C ASN A 167 18.11 16.03 -22.05
N ILE A 168 19.20 15.33 -22.38
CA ILE A 168 20.46 15.97 -22.77
C ILE A 168 20.60 16.13 -24.30
N SER A 169 19.59 15.76 -25.08
CA SER A 169 19.61 15.95 -26.54
C SER A 169 19.24 17.38 -26.94
N ASP A 170 19.52 17.75 -28.19
CA ASP A 170 19.23 19.07 -28.74
C ASP A 170 17.84 19.14 -29.42
N SER A 171 16.99 18.12 -29.21
CA SER A 171 15.64 18.03 -29.82
C SER A 171 14.61 17.57 -28.82
N ASP A 172 13.34 17.87 -29.11
CA ASP A 172 12.20 17.30 -28.41
C ASP A 172 12.25 15.77 -28.51
N LEU A 173 11.98 15.11 -27.38
CA LEU A 173 12.06 13.67 -27.28
C LEU A 173 10.79 13.09 -26.66
N PRO A 174 9.94 12.43 -27.45
CA PRO A 174 8.81 11.69 -26.89
C PRO A 174 9.32 10.45 -26.15
N VAL A 175 8.89 10.31 -24.90
CA VAL A 175 9.21 9.18 -24.03
C VAL A 175 7.93 8.55 -23.52
N ASN A 176 7.94 7.25 -23.32
CA ASN A 176 6.89 6.54 -22.59
C ASN A 176 7.39 6.29 -21.18
N VAL A 177 6.71 6.86 -20.21
CA VAL A 177 7.04 6.71 -18.77
C VAL A 177 6.04 5.76 -18.17
N SER A 178 6.51 4.70 -17.56
CA SER A 178 5.66 3.71 -16.91
C SER A 178 6.01 3.58 -15.42
N LEU A 179 4.96 3.47 -14.61
CA LEU A 179 5.02 3.19 -13.18
C LEU A 179 4.46 1.79 -12.92
N PHE A 180 5.16 1.00 -12.14
CA PHE A 180 4.72 -0.32 -11.72
C PHE A 180 4.83 -0.51 -10.20
N LEU A 181 3.72 -0.91 -9.59
CA LEU A 181 3.64 -1.28 -8.18
C LEU A 181 3.37 -2.79 -8.09
N PRO A 182 4.37 -3.59 -7.69
CA PRO A 182 4.18 -5.03 -7.51
C PRO A 182 3.00 -5.35 -6.58
N THR A 183 2.26 -6.40 -6.86
CA THR A 183 1.09 -6.86 -6.09
C THR A 183 -0.16 -5.97 -6.12
N MET A 184 -0.07 -4.77 -6.68
CA MET A 184 -1.21 -3.87 -6.83
C MET A 184 -1.61 -3.63 -8.29
N MET A 185 -0.75 -3.97 -9.23
CA MET A 185 -0.97 -3.74 -10.66
C MET A 185 -0.66 -5.01 -11.43
N ASP A 186 -1.49 -5.30 -12.45
CA ASP A 186 -1.23 -6.41 -13.40
C ASP A 186 -0.24 -5.97 -14.47
N ASN A 187 -0.36 -4.72 -14.90
CA ASN A 187 0.50 -4.11 -15.92
C ASN A 187 0.95 -2.73 -15.47
N PRO A 188 2.12 -2.26 -15.90
CA PRO A 188 2.56 -0.90 -15.64
C PRO A 188 1.57 0.14 -16.19
N HIS A 189 1.28 1.16 -15.40
CA HIS A 189 0.59 2.35 -15.90
C HIS A 189 1.56 3.19 -16.72
N SER A 190 1.18 3.60 -17.92
CA SER A 190 2.10 4.24 -18.87
C SER A 190 1.52 5.54 -19.43
N GLU A 191 2.34 6.57 -19.45
CA GLU A 191 2.02 7.88 -20.01
C GLU A 191 3.07 8.32 -21.03
N THR A 192 2.65 8.98 -22.10
CA THR A 192 3.58 9.54 -23.08
C THR A 192 3.82 11.01 -22.77
N ILE A 193 5.08 11.37 -22.60
CA ILE A 193 5.54 12.71 -22.27
C ILE A 193 6.52 13.17 -23.36
N THR A 194 6.48 14.42 -23.78
CA THR A 194 7.51 14.99 -24.65
C THR A 194 8.46 15.82 -23.83
N LEU A 195 9.72 15.40 -23.77
CA LEU A 195 10.78 16.12 -23.07
C LEU A 195 11.38 17.20 -23.96
N PRO A 196 11.36 18.49 -23.55
CA PRO A 196 12.02 19.56 -24.30
C PRO A 196 13.54 19.33 -24.43
N PRO A 197 14.20 19.97 -25.42
CA PRO A 197 15.65 19.91 -25.55
C PRO A 197 16.34 20.45 -24.30
N LYS A 198 17.41 19.78 -23.86
CA LYS A 198 18.23 20.20 -22.70
C LYS A 198 17.44 20.48 -21.43
N SER A 199 16.30 19.83 -21.27
CA SER A 199 15.42 20.01 -20.10
C SER A 199 15.82 19.10 -18.93
N ASP A 200 15.38 19.51 -17.72
CA ASP A 200 15.45 18.72 -16.48
C ASP A 200 14.20 19.10 -15.66
N ASP A 201 13.08 18.45 -15.98
CA ASP A 201 11.76 18.84 -15.49
C ASP A 201 11.11 17.72 -14.67
N GLU A 202 10.20 18.07 -13.76
CA GLU A 202 9.41 17.14 -12.98
C GLU A 202 8.03 16.91 -13.61
N TYR A 203 7.62 15.64 -13.69
CA TYR A 203 6.33 15.22 -14.24
C TYR A 203 5.55 14.43 -13.19
N LYS A 204 4.26 14.65 -13.15
CA LYS A 204 3.34 13.89 -12.31
C LYS A 204 2.83 12.69 -13.09
N LEU A 205 2.79 11.53 -12.44
CA LEU A 205 2.31 10.29 -13.02
C LEU A 205 1.06 9.82 -12.27
N GLY A 206 0.08 9.37 -13.02
CA GLY A 206 -1.08 8.65 -12.51
C GLY A 206 -0.73 7.20 -12.15
N VAL A 207 -1.78 6.46 -11.78
CA VAL A 207 -1.70 5.03 -11.46
C VAL A 207 -2.97 4.33 -11.94
N SER A 208 -2.89 3.05 -12.24
CA SER A 208 -4.05 2.20 -12.54
C SER A 208 -3.82 0.85 -11.87
N PHE A 209 -4.70 0.49 -10.96
CA PHE A 209 -4.56 -0.72 -10.16
C PHE A 209 -5.21 -1.94 -10.83
N ALA A 210 -4.82 -3.13 -10.37
CA ALA A 210 -5.45 -4.37 -10.77
C ALA A 210 -6.93 -4.39 -10.33
N SER A 211 -7.79 -5.01 -11.13
CA SER A 211 -9.22 -5.11 -10.83
C SER A 211 -9.50 -5.89 -9.54
N ASP A 212 -8.60 -6.78 -9.15
CA ASP A 212 -8.68 -7.60 -7.94
C ASP A 212 -7.87 -7.05 -6.75
N VAL A 213 -7.47 -5.76 -6.78
CA VAL A 213 -6.63 -5.13 -5.75
C VAL A 213 -7.20 -5.28 -4.34
N LEU A 214 -8.53 -5.36 -4.19
CA LEU A 214 -9.24 -5.59 -2.93
C LEU A 214 -9.68 -7.05 -2.70
N THR A 215 -9.78 -7.85 -3.77
CA THR A 215 -10.38 -9.20 -3.70
C THR A 215 -9.37 -10.33 -3.79
N SER A 216 -8.14 -10.05 -4.22
CA SER A 216 -7.07 -11.05 -4.25
C SER A 216 -6.73 -11.56 -2.85
N LYS A 217 -6.32 -12.83 -2.72
CA LYS A 217 -5.89 -13.41 -1.45
C LYS A 217 -4.76 -12.62 -0.76
N LYS A 218 -3.99 -11.86 -1.54
CA LYS A 218 -2.90 -11.01 -1.02
C LYS A 218 -3.38 -9.67 -0.48
N SER A 219 -4.62 -9.28 -0.75
CA SER A 219 -5.15 -7.97 -0.34
C SER A 219 -5.36 -7.85 1.16
N THR A 220 -5.51 -8.96 1.86
CA THR A 220 -5.74 -8.98 3.32
C THR A 220 -4.49 -8.64 4.13
N PHE A 221 -3.29 -8.88 3.57
CA PHE A 221 -2.04 -8.76 4.31
C PHE A 221 -1.27 -7.51 3.92
N ASP A 222 -0.58 -6.93 4.90
CA ASP A 222 0.40 -5.88 4.66
C ASP A 222 1.62 -6.47 3.96
N ASN A 223 2.18 -5.72 3.03
CA ASN A 223 3.38 -6.14 2.34
C ASN A 223 4.29 -4.97 1.97
N LEU A 224 5.58 -5.22 1.96
CA LEU A 224 6.57 -4.29 1.46
C LEU A 224 6.75 -4.50 -0.04
N ILE A 225 6.63 -3.43 -0.82
CA ILE A 225 6.87 -3.45 -2.27
C ILE A 225 8.02 -2.52 -2.62
N GLN A 226 8.64 -2.78 -3.75
CA GLN A 226 9.60 -1.86 -4.36
C GLN A 226 9.05 -1.41 -5.71
N PRO A 227 8.42 -0.22 -5.77
CA PRO A 227 7.92 0.33 -7.02
C PRO A 227 9.04 0.63 -8.00
N GLU A 228 8.68 0.66 -9.28
CA GLU A 228 9.63 0.85 -10.35
C GLU A 228 9.11 1.84 -11.39
N ILE A 229 9.98 2.75 -11.82
CA ILE A 229 9.75 3.63 -12.96
C ILE A 229 10.65 3.20 -14.11
N GLN A 230 10.04 3.05 -15.29
CA GLN A 230 10.73 2.77 -16.53
C GLN A 230 10.40 3.88 -17.55
N VAL A 231 11.41 4.36 -18.23
CA VAL A 231 11.29 5.35 -19.31
C VAL A 231 11.82 4.75 -20.59
N THR A 232 10.94 4.57 -21.56
CA THR A 232 11.27 4.03 -22.87
C THR A 232 11.26 5.13 -23.93
N TYR A 233 12.29 5.21 -24.74
CA TYR A 233 12.42 6.22 -25.78
C TYR A 233 13.21 5.67 -26.99
N LYS A 234 13.08 6.35 -28.15
CA LYS A 234 13.84 6.00 -29.34
C LYS A 234 15.05 6.93 -29.52
N GLN A 235 16.22 6.33 -29.72
CA GLN A 235 17.47 7.04 -30.00
C GLN A 235 18.16 6.40 -31.20
N SER A 236 18.41 7.16 -32.24
CA SER A 236 19.05 6.67 -33.48
C SER A 236 18.34 5.45 -34.10
N GLY A 237 17.01 5.37 -33.98
CA GLY A 237 16.20 4.25 -34.50
C GLY A 237 16.10 3.05 -33.57
N GLU A 238 16.85 3.02 -32.48
CA GLU A 238 16.81 1.96 -31.46
C GLU A 238 15.98 2.39 -30.26
N GLU A 239 15.28 1.42 -29.65
CA GLU A 239 14.60 1.64 -28.39
C GLU A 239 15.60 1.58 -27.24
N LYS A 240 15.53 2.55 -26.35
CA LYS A 240 16.35 2.67 -25.14
C LYS A 240 15.45 2.71 -23.92
N ILE A 241 15.95 2.17 -22.83
CA ILE A 241 15.24 2.08 -21.55
C ILE A 241 16.12 2.68 -20.46
N ALA A 242 15.56 3.61 -19.72
CA ALA A 242 16.07 4.06 -18.42
C ALA A 242 15.12 3.54 -17.33
N GLN A 243 15.66 2.95 -16.28
CA GLN A 243 14.89 2.28 -15.24
C GLN A 243 15.39 2.68 -13.89
N LYS A 244 14.48 2.86 -12.93
CA LYS A 244 14.82 3.20 -11.55
C LYS A 244 13.83 2.55 -10.59
N LYS A 245 14.37 1.82 -9.64
CA LYS A 245 13.61 1.34 -8.48
C LYS A 245 13.48 2.48 -7.47
N LEU A 246 12.30 2.66 -6.94
CA LEU A 246 12.01 3.65 -5.93
C LEU A 246 12.33 3.10 -4.53
N GLU A 247 12.20 3.95 -3.53
CA GLU A 247 12.23 3.50 -2.14
C GLU A 247 11.10 2.51 -1.88
N SER A 248 11.38 1.55 -1.02
CA SER A 248 10.38 0.56 -0.64
C SER A 248 9.21 1.24 0.08
N SER A 249 8.00 0.80 -0.25
CA SER A 249 6.77 1.34 0.31
C SER A 249 5.94 0.23 0.94
N TYR A 250 5.34 0.51 2.08
CA TYR A 250 4.37 -0.39 2.68
C TYR A 250 3.03 -0.25 1.98
N VAL A 251 2.49 -1.40 1.55
CA VAL A 251 1.10 -1.53 1.09
C VAL A 251 0.33 -2.19 2.20
N LEU A 252 -0.65 -1.50 2.73
CA LEU A 252 -1.47 -1.97 3.84
C LEU A 252 -2.64 -2.82 3.33
N GLY A 253 -3.06 -3.77 4.13
CA GLY A 253 -4.19 -4.66 3.84
C GLY A 253 -5.48 -3.89 3.57
N LYS A 254 -6.42 -4.53 2.86
CA LYS A 254 -7.68 -3.90 2.39
C LYS A 254 -8.53 -3.27 3.49
N GLY A 255 -8.44 -3.79 4.73
CA GLY A 255 -9.17 -3.28 5.88
C GLY A 255 -8.45 -2.16 6.64
N LYS A 256 -7.20 -1.82 6.31
CA LYS A 256 -6.46 -0.84 7.09
C LYS A 256 -6.87 0.59 6.79
N LEU A 257 -6.99 1.38 7.87
CA LEU A 257 -7.37 2.80 7.88
C LEU A 257 -6.49 3.57 8.88
N THR A 258 -6.47 4.89 8.79
CA THR A 258 -5.94 5.81 9.82
C THR A 258 -6.95 6.91 10.11
N TRP A 259 -7.08 7.29 11.37
CA TRP A 259 -7.98 8.36 11.83
C TRP A 259 -7.38 9.76 11.74
N SER A 260 -6.16 9.88 11.20
CA SER A 260 -5.58 11.21 10.89
C SER A 260 -6.42 11.99 9.87
N ASN A 261 -7.18 11.30 9.03
CA ASN A 261 -8.21 11.86 8.16
C ASN A 261 -9.44 10.94 8.18
N PRO A 262 -10.39 11.19 9.08
CA PRO A 262 -11.55 10.33 9.27
C PRO A 262 -12.51 10.25 8.08
N ASP A 263 -12.47 11.20 7.12
CA ASP A 263 -13.26 11.12 5.89
C ASP A 263 -12.92 9.87 5.06
N MET A 264 -11.73 9.29 5.25
CA MET A 264 -11.31 8.07 4.57
C MET A 264 -12.23 6.87 4.85
N ILE A 265 -12.97 6.85 5.97
CA ILE A 265 -13.93 5.79 6.27
C ILE A 265 -14.98 5.63 5.17
N ALA A 266 -15.25 6.69 4.40
CA ALA A 266 -16.21 6.63 3.30
C ALA A 266 -15.83 5.62 2.21
N CYS A 267 -14.55 5.23 2.07
CA CYS A 267 -14.14 4.19 1.14
C CYS A 267 -14.66 2.78 1.49
N TYR A 268 -15.14 2.59 2.73
CA TYR A 268 -15.82 1.37 3.18
C TYR A 268 -17.34 1.42 3.04
N VAL A 269 -17.92 2.54 2.62
CA VAL A 269 -19.37 2.63 2.33
C VAL A 269 -19.63 2.09 0.93
N THR A 270 -20.11 0.85 0.85
CA THR A 270 -20.27 0.09 -0.39
C THR A 270 -21.75 -0.27 -0.68
N PRO A 271 -22.62 0.72 -0.95
CA PRO A 271 -24.05 0.49 -1.14
C PRO A 271 -24.40 -0.36 -2.37
N ALA A 272 -23.48 -0.43 -3.36
CA ALA A 272 -23.66 -1.21 -4.58
C ALA A 272 -23.08 -2.63 -4.49
N ASP A 273 -22.50 -3.03 -3.35
CA ASP A 273 -22.08 -4.42 -3.12
C ASP A 273 -23.30 -5.35 -3.22
N ALA A 274 -23.18 -6.45 -3.97
CA ALA A 274 -24.30 -7.34 -4.27
C ALA A 274 -24.93 -7.95 -3.00
N VAL A 275 -24.12 -8.22 -1.98
CA VAL A 275 -24.59 -8.77 -0.69
C VAL A 275 -25.38 -7.70 0.08
N VAL A 276 -24.84 -6.46 0.11
CA VAL A 276 -25.50 -5.31 0.75
C VAL A 276 -26.84 -4.99 0.07
N ASP A 277 -26.83 -4.92 -1.28
CA ASP A 277 -28.03 -4.63 -2.07
C ASP A 277 -29.11 -5.72 -1.85
N LYS A 278 -28.73 -7.00 -1.87
CA LYS A 278 -29.65 -8.11 -1.63
C LYS A 278 -30.22 -8.06 -0.22
N PHE A 279 -29.37 -7.85 0.80
CA PHE A 279 -29.82 -7.75 2.19
C PHE A 279 -30.82 -6.62 2.37
N ALA A 280 -30.49 -5.41 1.87
CA ALA A 280 -31.38 -4.26 1.96
C ALA A 280 -32.73 -4.50 1.28
N ARG A 281 -32.71 -4.95 0.02
CA ARG A 281 -33.94 -5.14 -0.78
C ARG A 281 -34.85 -6.21 -0.21
N ASN A 282 -34.31 -7.37 0.19
CA ASN A 282 -35.09 -8.47 0.74
C ASN A 282 -35.84 -8.02 1.99
N ASN A 283 -35.15 -7.37 2.94
CA ASN A 283 -35.79 -6.93 4.16
C ASN A 283 -36.83 -5.81 3.93
N ILE A 284 -36.49 -4.81 3.09
CA ILE A 284 -37.43 -3.74 2.77
C ILE A 284 -38.68 -4.28 2.04
N GLN A 285 -38.52 -5.17 1.06
CA GLN A 285 -39.65 -5.73 0.32
C GLN A 285 -40.60 -6.48 1.24
N PHE A 286 -40.08 -7.24 2.18
CA PHE A 286 -40.90 -8.04 3.10
C PHE A 286 -41.73 -7.16 4.07
N TYR A 287 -41.13 -6.07 4.61
CA TYR A 287 -41.79 -5.26 5.64
C TYR A 287 -42.47 -3.99 5.14
N THR A 288 -42.32 -3.63 3.86
CA THR A 288 -42.94 -2.42 3.29
C THR A 288 -44.46 -2.30 3.56
N PRO A 289 -45.28 -3.37 3.50
CA PRO A 289 -46.72 -3.27 3.79
C PRO A 289 -47.00 -2.77 5.21
N VAL A 290 -46.21 -3.23 6.20
CA VAL A 290 -46.39 -2.86 7.62
C VAL A 290 -45.97 -1.42 7.87
N LEU A 291 -44.89 -0.97 7.20
CA LEU A 291 -44.33 0.37 7.41
C LEU A 291 -45.22 1.50 6.90
N ASN A 292 -45.89 1.31 5.81
CA ASN A 292 -46.75 2.34 5.22
C ASN A 292 -47.86 2.79 6.17
N ASP A 293 -48.24 1.92 7.10
CA ASP A 293 -49.34 2.19 8.06
C ASP A 293 -48.82 3.03 9.27
N TYR A 294 -47.55 2.93 9.65
CA TYR A 294 -47.02 3.53 10.89
C TYR A 294 -46.12 4.74 10.70
N PHE A 295 -45.29 4.75 9.67
CA PHE A 295 -44.22 5.77 9.51
C PHE A 295 -44.37 6.64 8.25
N GLY A 296 -45.42 6.37 7.45
CA GLY A 296 -45.70 7.10 6.22
C GLY A 296 -44.53 7.00 5.22
N ARG A 297 -44.23 8.13 4.57
CA ARG A 297 -43.15 8.20 3.56
C ARG A 297 -41.80 8.68 4.13
N THR A 298 -41.58 8.61 5.44
CA THR A 298 -40.32 9.00 6.06
C THR A 298 -39.24 7.94 5.88
N ASN A 299 -37.99 8.31 6.04
CA ASN A 299 -36.86 7.35 5.99
C ASN A 299 -36.77 6.51 7.27
N ILE A 300 -37.42 6.96 8.37
CA ILE A 300 -37.34 6.31 9.70
C ILE A 300 -37.77 4.85 9.63
N GLY A 301 -38.91 4.56 8.99
CA GLY A 301 -39.40 3.20 8.91
C GLY A 301 -38.43 2.25 8.18
N ARG A 302 -37.81 2.72 7.09
CA ARG A 302 -36.81 1.94 6.37
C ARG A 302 -35.56 1.69 7.21
N ALA A 303 -35.14 2.73 7.96
CA ALA A 303 -34.00 2.63 8.86
C ALA A 303 -34.26 1.61 9.99
N ILE A 304 -35.47 1.61 10.59
CA ILE A 304 -35.88 0.61 11.59
C ILE A 304 -35.74 -0.80 11.03
N ILE A 305 -36.34 -1.07 9.86
CA ILE A 305 -36.25 -2.41 9.25
C ILE A 305 -34.80 -2.87 9.09
N LEU A 306 -33.97 -2.05 8.46
CA LEU A 306 -32.58 -2.43 8.22
C LEU A 306 -31.83 -2.68 9.50
N TYR A 307 -32.02 -1.84 10.52
CA TYR A 307 -31.37 -2.00 11.81
C TYR A 307 -31.78 -3.29 12.54
N ASP A 308 -33.10 -3.50 12.68
CA ASP A 308 -33.62 -4.68 13.36
C ASP A 308 -33.32 -5.98 12.59
N ALA A 309 -33.27 -5.91 11.24
CA ALA A 309 -32.82 -7.02 10.41
C ALA A 309 -31.35 -7.40 10.65
N LEU A 310 -30.47 -6.45 10.93
CA LEU A 310 -29.07 -6.76 11.30
C LEU A 310 -29.01 -7.61 12.57
N GLY A 311 -29.78 -7.22 13.60
CA GLY A 311 -29.89 -7.99 14.84
C GLY A 311 -30.45 -9.40 14.62
N THR A 312 -31.52 -9.51 13.81
CA THR A 312 -32.13 -10.81 13.47
C THR A 312 -31.20 -11.67 12.64
N HIS A 313 -30.41 -11.09 11.75
CA HIS A 313 -29.37 -11.80 11.01
C HIS A 313 -28.26 -12.35 11.93
N GLY A 314 -28.22 -11.92 13.18
CA GLY A 314 -27.30 -12.39 14.20
C GLY A 314 -25.97 -11.59 14.26
N LEU A 315 -25.97 -10.33 13.80
CA LEU A 315 -24.81 -9.46 14.00
C LEU A 315 -24.62 -9.17 15.48
N VAL A 316 -23.35 -9.16 15.90
CA VAL A 316 -22.95 -8.90 17.29
C VAL A 316 -21.82 -7.86 17.30
N TYR A 317 -21.94 -6.88 18.18
CA TYR A 317 -20.85 -5.99 18.49
C TYR A 317 -19.78 -6.71 19.32
N ASN A 318 -18.53 -6.59 18.92
CA ASN A 318 -17.37 -7.05 19.68
C ASN A 318 -16.21 -6.10 19.45
N ILE A 319 -15.49 -5.79 20.51
CA ILE A 319 -14.30 -4.93 20.44
C ILE A 319 -13.23 -5.68 19.64
N ASP A 320 -12.57 -4.98 18.69
CA ASP A 320 -11.44 -5.54 17.97
C ASP A 320 -10.30 -5.87 18.96
N LEU A 321 -9.83 -7.13 18.92
CA LEU A 321 -8.75 -7.61 19.78
C LEU A 321 -7.36 -7.31 19.17
N GLU A 322 -7.29 -7.08 17.87
CA GLU A 322 -6.02 -6.83 17.16
C GLU A 322 -5.61 -5.36 17.20
N THR A 323 -6.58 -4.46 17.16
CA THR A 323 -6.39 -3.01 17.27
C THR A 323 -7.41 -2.41 18.23
N PRO A 324 -7.27 -2.65 19.57
CA PRO A 324 -8.19 -2.06 20.52
C PRO A 324 -8.19 -0.54 20.36
N PHE A 325 -9.35 0.04 20.11
CA PHE A 325 -9.50 1.48 19.90
C PHE A 325 -8.88 2.32 21.04
N LEU A 326 -8.81 1.77 22.25
CA LEU A 326 -8.14 2.39 23.40
C LEU A 326 -6.63 2.62 23.17
N ASP A 327 -5.97 1.78 22.39
CA ASP A 327 -4.55 1.92 22.07
C ASP A 327 -4.32 2.95 20.95
N ILE A 328 -5.36 3.23 20.15
CA ILE A 328 -5.36 4.20 19.05
C ILE A 328 -5.86 5.58 19.51
N ALA A 329 -6.61 5.63 20.60
CA ALA A 329 -7.28 6.84 21.11
C ALA A 329 -6.32 8.02 21.39
N ASP A 330 -5.03 7.76 21.57
CA ASP A 330 -4.00 8.78 21.78
C ASP A 330 -3.17 9.08 20.52
N ASP A 331 -3.27 8.26 19.46
CA ASP A 331 -2.52 8.41 18.20
C ASP A 331 -3.39 8.20 16.96
N LYS A 332 -3.93 9.29 16.43
CA LYS A 332 -4.73 9.28 15.19
C LYS A 332 -3.98 8.74 13.96
N SER A 333 -2.65 8.64 14.00
CA SER A 333 -1.84 8.10 12.92
C SER A 333 -1.68 6.58 12.99
N ALA A 334 -2.07 5.95 14.09
CA ALA A 334 -2.11 4.50 14.21
C ALA A 334 -3.06 3.87 13.19
N PHE A 335 -2.76 2.64 12.81
CA PHE A 335 -3.57 1.92 11.82
C PHE A 335 -4.68 1.13 12.52
N ASP A 336 -5.88 1.38 12.09
CA ASP A 336 -7.07 0.65 12.48
C ASP A 336 -7.48 -0.36 11.40
N THR A 337 -8.48 -1.21 11.68
CA THR A 337 -8.96 -2.23 10.75
C THR A 337 -10.47 -2.14 10.61
N VAL A 338 -10.95 -1.78 9.43
CA VAL A 338 -12.38 -1.69 9.09
C VAL A 338 -12.75 -2.81 8.12
N LYS A 339 -13.83 -3.54 8.43
CA LYS A 339 -14.38 -4.58 7.55
C LYS A 339 -15.30 -3.96 6.49
N TYR A 340 -15.24 -4.53 5.29
CA TYR A 340 -16.22 -4.18 4.28
C TYR A 340 -17.61 -4.69 4.66
N PRO A 341 -18.69 -3.96 4.33
CA PRO A 341 -20.08 -4.34 4.65
C PRO A 341 -20.47 -5.73 4.26
N GLY A 342 -20.07 -6.21 3.09
CA GLY A 342 -20.33 -7.59 2.67
C GLY A 342 -19.59 -8.63 3.54
N ASP A 343 -18.34 -8.35 3.94
CA ASP A 343 -17.60 -9.20 4.87
C ASP A 343 -18.27 -9.20 6.26
N MET A 344 -18.77 -8.05 6.72
CA MET A 344 -19.50 -7.92 7.98
C MET A 344 -20.79 -8.75 8.01
N LEU A 345 -21.59 -8.72 6.93
CA LEU A 345 -22.81 -9.54 6.82
C LEU A 345 -22.49 -11.04 6.85
N ARG A 346 -21.34 -11.45 6.33
CA ARG A 346 -20.89 -12.86 6.38
C ARG A 346 -20.38 -13.24 7.76
N ASP A 347 -19.50 -12.43 8.35
CA ASP A 347 -18.77 -12.77 9.58
C ASP A 347 -19.63 -12.54 10.83
N LYS A 348 -20.64 -11.68 10.74
CA LYS A 348 -21.64 -11.35 11.77
C LYS A 348 -21.04 -10.79 13.07
N ILE A 349 -19.81 -10.34 13.05
CA ILE A 349 -19.11 -9.78 14.21
C ILE A 349 -18.22 -8.62 13.79
N GLY A 350 -18.32 -7.52 14.52
CA GLY A 350 -17.49 -6.33 14.26
C GLY A 350 -17.61 -5.29 15.37
N ASP A 351 -16.85 -4.24 15.26
CA ASP A 351 -16.82 -3.14 16.20
C ASP A 351 -17.58 -1.89 15.73
N CYS A 352 -17.26 -0.70 16.26
CA CYS A 352 -18.06 0.50 16.03
C CYS A 352 -17.97 1.01 14.59
N ASP A 353 -16.81 0.99 13.98
CA ASP A 353 -16.60 1.46 12.59
C ASP A 353 -17.14 0.46 11.56
N ASP A 354 -16.97 -0.84 11.80
CA ASP A 354 -17.53 -1.92 11.01
C ASP A 354 -19.05 -1.81 10.90
N LEU A 355 -19.72 -1.69 12.05
CA LEU A 355 -21.17 -1.58 12.14
C LEU A 355 -21.68 -0.26 11.56
N THR A 356 -20.94 0.83 11.77
CA THR A 356 -21.27 2.16 11.22
C THR A 356 -21.16 2.14 9.69
N ALA A 357 -20.08 1.59 9.13
CA ALA A 357 -19.89 1.46 7.69
C ALA A 357 -20.94 0.55 7.04
N LEU A 358 -21.28 -0.57 7.69
CA LEU A 358 -22.34 -1.47 7.22
C LEU A 358 -23.72 -0.79 7.21
N TYR A 359 -24.13 -0.22 8.34
CA TYR A 359 -25.46 0.39 8.42
C TYR A 359 -25.55 1.62 7.51
N GLY A 360 -24.48 2.44 7.43
CA GLY A 360 -24.38 3.53 6.47
C GLY A 360 -24.51 3.07 5.03
N SER A 361 -23.91 1.93 4.66
CA SER A 361 -24.02 1.35 3.31
C SER A 361 -25.44 0.87 2.98
N LEU A 362 -26.12 0.26 3.94
CA LEU A 362 -27.51 -0.18 3.79
C LEU A 362 -28.47 1.02 3.59
N LEU A 363 -28.28 2.08 4.37
CA LEU A 363 -29.06 3.30 4.23
C LEU A 363 -28.79 4.01 2.89
N ALA A 364 -27.53 4.10 2.50
CA ALA A 364 -27.11 4.68 1.22
C ALA A 364 -27.64 3.88 0.02
N ASN A 365 -27.78 2.54 0.13
CA ASN A 365 -28.40 1.69 -0.89
C ASN A 365 -29.86 2.09 -1.17
N LEU A 366 -30.58 2.55 -0.14
CA LEU A 366 -31.95 3.06 -0.24
C LEU A 366 -32.03 4.55 -0.60
N GLY A 367 -30.89 5.22 -0.85
CA GLY A 367 -30.81 6.64 -1.13
C GLY A 367 -31.02 7.54 0.10
N ILE A 368 -30.86 7.01 1.31
CA ILE A 368 -30.95 7.74 2.56
C ILE A 368 -29.57 8.34 2.86
N GLU A 369 -29.51 9.67 2.97
CA GLU A 369 -28.26 10.35 3.31
C GLU A 369 -27.85 10.06 4.76
N THR A 370 -26.55 9.88 4.97
CA THR A 370 -25.98 9.60 6.29
C THR A 370 -24.81 10.54 6.60
N MET A 371 -24.62 10.82 7.87
CA MET A 371 -23.41 11.42 8.42
C MET A 371 -22.80 10.46 9.44
N PHE A 372 -21.49 10.30 9.37
CA PHE A 372 -20.76 9.60 10.42
C PHE A 372 -20.33 10.60 11.48
N LEU A 373 -20.39 10.17 12.72
CA LEU A 373 -20.13 10.97 13.91
C LEU A 373 -18.87 10.41 14.55
N ASP A 374 -17.73 10.96 14.16
CA ASP A 374 -16.43 10.62 14.73
C ASP A 374 -16.24 11.39 16.03
N VAL A 375 -16.18 10.66 17.14
CA VAL A 375 -15.96 11.20 18.48
C VAL A 375 -14.54 10.86 18.89
N PHE A 376 -13.73 11.88 19.08
CA PHE A 376 -12.34 11.71 19.49
C PHE A 376 -12.05 12.53 20.75
N LYS A 377 -12.06 11.85 21.90
CA LYS A 377 -11.80 12.40 23.23
C LYS A 377 -10.51 11.79 23.77
N PRO A 378 -9.66 12.49 24.54
CA PRO A 378 -8.48 11.90 25.15
C PRO A 378 -8.80 10.61 25.92
N GLY A 379 -8.13 9.50 25.54
CA GLY A 379 -8.35 8.18 26.12
C GLY A 379 -9.64 7.47 25.67
N ALA A 380 -10.41 8.05 24.74
CA ALA A 380 -11.60 7.40 24.21
C ALA A 380 -11.89 7.88 22.79
N GLY A 381 -12.21 6.99 21.90
CA GLY A 381 -12.71 7.31 20.59
C GLY A 381 -13.89 6.42 20.27
N HIS A 382 -14.73 6.88 19.39
CA HIS A 382 -15.93 6.15 18.99
C HIS A 382 -16.49 6.71 17.69
N ILE A 383 -17.04 5.85 16.85
CA ILE A 383 -17.76 6.26 15.68
C ILE A 383 -19.17 5.64 15.67
N PHE A 384 -20.14 6.46 15.32
CA PHE A 384 -21.53 6.05 15.09
C PHE A 384 -22.12 6.92 13.98
N LEU A 385 -23.40 6.89 13.71
CA LEU A 385 -23.95 7.63 12.59
C LEU A 385 -25.27 8.33 12.91
N MET A 386 -25.66 9.28 12.05
CA MET A 386 -27.00 9.79 11.94
C MET A 386 -27.45 9.75 10.48
N PHE A 387 -28.77 9.60 10.26
CA PHE A 387 -29.36 9.57 8.93
C PHE A 387 -30.46 10.62 8.77
N ASP A 388 -30.68 11.08 7.54
CA ASP A 388 -31.75 12.01 7.19
C ASP A 388 -33.12 11.33 7.36
N SER A 389 -33.93 11.83 8.28
CA SER A 389 -35.27 11.31 8.58
C SER A 389 -36.26 11.45 7.41
N GLY A 390 -35.96 12.34 6.45
CA GLY A 390 -36.88 12.76 5.39
C GLY A 390 -37.99 13.70 5.89
N ILE A 391 -37.90 14.17 7.15
CA ILE A 391 -38.82 15.13 7.76
C ILE A 391 -38.21 16.54 7.62
N LYS A 392 -39.03 17.53 7.35
CA LYS A 392 -38.55 18.93 7.28
C LYS A 392 -38.38 19.53 8.66
N PRO A 393 -37.43 20.48 8.84
CA PRO A 393 -37.25 21.16 10.13
C PRO A 393 -38.52 21.79 10.69
N ASP A 394 -39.37 22.36 9.85
CA ASP A 394 -40.65 23.00 10.26
C ASP A 394 -41.66 21.98 10.80
N ASP A 395 -41.50 20.70 10.52
CA ASP A 395 -42.42 19.64 10.95
C ASP A 395 -41.93 18.88 12.19
N VAL A 396 -40.74 19.22 12.75
CA VAL A 396 -40.12 18.49 13.89
C VAL A 396 -41.09 18.32 15.07
N GLU A 397 -41.73 19.39 15.50
CA GLU A 397 -42.69 19.35 16.64
C GLU A 397 -43.90 18.45 16.41
N ARG A 398 -44.23 18.21 15.16
CA ARG A 398 -45.35 17.33 14.78
C ARG A 398 -44.99 15.86 14.86
N TYR A 399 -43.71 15.52 14.57
CA TYR A 399 -43.28 14.13 14.50
C TYR A 399 -42.54 13.64 15.74
N PHE A 400 -41.89 14.56 16.50
CA PHE A 400 -41.07 14.20 17.63
C PHE A 400 -41.55 14.89 18.91
N LEU A 401 -41.90 14.08 19.91
CA LEU A 401 -42.33 14.59 21.25
C LEU A 401 -41.14 15.17 22.01
N ASP A 402 -39.97 14.56 21.86
CA ASP A 402 -38.72 15.04 22.44
C ASP A 402 -37.78 15.45 21.32
N GLN A 403 -37.57 16.73 21.14
CA GLN A 403 -36.72 17.28 20.08
C GLN A 403 -35.23 17.06 20.35
N SER A 404 -34.84 16.71 21.58
CA SER A 404 -33.46 16.36 21.93
C SER A 404 -33.02 15.02 21.33
N GLU A 405 -33.97 14.22 20.86
CA GLU A 405 -33.67 12.92 20.19
C GLU A 405 -33.34 13.06 18.71
N VAL A 406 -33.39 14.26 18.13
CA VAL A 406 -33.08 14.55 16.75
C VAL A 406 -32.13 15.72 16.60
N VAL A 407 -31.46 15.83 15.48
CA VAL A 407 -30.52 16.92 15.18
C VAL A 407 -31.01 17.69 13.96
N VAL A 408 -31.23 18.97 14.09
CA VAL A 408 -31.53 19.84 12.92
C VAL A 408 -30.22 20.46 12.43
N LEU A 409 -29.82 20.08 11.26
CA LEU A 409 -28.54 20.50 10.66
C LEU A 409 -28.68 20.56 9.13
N ASN A 410 -28.18 21.64 8.50
CA ASN A 410 -28.17 21.82 7.05
C ASN A 410 -29.56 21.63 6.40
N ASP A 411 -30.57 22.25 6.98
CA ASP A 411 -31.97 22.21 6.54
C ASP A 411 -32.60 20.80 6.49
N LYS A 412 -32.08 19.88 7.31
CA LYS A 412 -32.55 18.50 7.47
C LYS A 412 -32.70 18.12 8.93
N VAL A 413 -33.51 17.11 9.17
CA VAL A 413 -33.71 16.49 10.48
C VAL A 413 -33.05 15.12 10.49
N TRP A 414 -32.01 15.00 11.28
CA TRP A 414 -31.17 13.80 11.41
C TRP A 414 -31.52 13.00 12.63
N VAL A 415 -31.47 11.68 12.51
CA VAL A 415 -31.70 10.73 13.60
C VAL A 415 -30.38 10.05 13.95
N PRO A 416 -29.77 10.35 15.11
CA PRO A 416 -28.54 9.70 15.55
C PRO A 416 -28.80 8.27 16.01
N ILE A 417 -27.94 7.34 15.62
CA ILE A 417 -28.05 5.89 15.92
C ILE A 417 -26.74 5.37 16.46
N GLU A 418 -26.78 4.75 17.63
CA GLU A 418 -25.68 3.98 18.20
C GLU A 418 -25.64 2.58 17.60
N ALA A 419 -24.84 2.39 16.56
CA ALA A 419 -24.80 1.14 15.78
C ALA A 419 -24.31 -0.07 16.61
N THR A 420 -23.51 0.17 17.64
CA THR A 420 -22.97 -0.89 18.52
C THR A 420 -24.04 -1.58 19.37
N LEU A 421 -25.24 -1.01 19.43
CA LEU A 421 -26.40 -1.62 20.08
C LEU A 421 -27.16 -2.59 19.15
N VAL A 422 -26.58 -3.01 18.02
CA VAL A 422 -27.17 -4.02 17.15
C VAL A 422 -27.64 -5.24 17.93
N GLY A 423 -28.85 -5.75 17.60
CA GLY A 423 -29.52 -6.80 18.38
C GLY A 423 -30.36 -6.29 19.56
N LYS A 424 -30.32 -4.99 19.86
CA LYS A 424 -31.28 -4.32 20.72
C LYS A 424 -32.31 -3.57 19.84
N PRO A 425 -33.52 -3.27 20.37
CA PRO A 425 -34.51 -2.52 19.61
C PRO A 425 -33.96 -1.21 19.05
N PHE A 426 -34.32 -0.86 17.82
CA PHE A 426 -33.91 0.37 17.16
C PHE A 426 -34.05 1.63 18.03
N PHE A 427 -35.16 1.78 18.75
CA PHE A 427 -35.41 2.93 19.61
C PHE A 427 -34.40 3.05 20.77
N SER A 428 -33.81 1.96 21.23
CA SER A 428 -32.74 1.97 22.22
C SER A 428 -31.45 2.55 21.63
N ALA A 429 -31.13 2.15 20.39
CA ALA A 429 -29.97 2.66 19.65
C ALA A 429 -30.14 4.15 19.30
N TRP A 430 -31.34 4.55 18.91
CA TRP A 430 -31.67 5.95 18.64
C TRP A 430 -31.49 6.81 19.90
N LYS A 431 -32.16 6.45 20.99
CA LYS A 431 -32.04 7.19 22.24
C LYS A 431 -30.60 7.33 22.71
N GLN A 432 -29.82 6.24 22.64
CA GLN A 432 -28.43 6.27 23.05
C GLN A 432 -27.56 7.11 22.10
N GLY A 433 -27.83 7.02 20.78
CA GLY A 433 -27.16 7.85 19.78
C GLY A 433 -27.40 9.35 19.99
N ALA A 434 -28.66 9.72 20.24
CA ALA A 434 -29.01 11.12 20.52
C ALA A 434 -28.36 11.65 21.81
N LEU A 435 -28.40 10.86 22.88
CA LEU A 435 -27.75 11.25 24.16
C LEU A 435 -26.23 11.46 23.94
N LYS A 436 -25.58 10.50 23.30
CA LYS A 436 -24.13 10.58 23.03
C LYS A 436 -23.77 11.76 22.13
N TYR A 437 -24.54 11.98 21.04
CA TYR A 437 -24.32 13.13 20.18
C TYR A 437 -24.38 14.44 20.93
N ASN A 438 -25.46 14.67 21.75
CA ASN A 438 -25.65 15.90 22.49
C ASN A 438 -24.53 16.13 23.51
N GLU A 439 -24.17 15.10 24.31
CA GLU A 439 -23.08 15.15 25.26
C GLU A 439 -21.75 15.52 24.59
N MET A 440 -21.38 14.79 23.55
CA MET A 440 -20.09 15.00 22.84
C MET A 440 -20.07 16.30 22.05
N LYS A 441 -21.21 16.77 21.56
CA LYS A 441 -21.35 18.06 20.87
C LYS A 441 -21.15 19.25 21.83
N GLU A 442 -21.72 19.17 23.02
CA GLU A 442 -21.51 20.18 24.10
C GLU A 442 -20.04 20.27 24.50
N GLU A 443 -19.33 19.13 24.51
CA GLU A 443 -17.89 19.05 24.81
C GLU A 443 -17.00 19.40 23.63
N ASN A 444 -17.52 19.63 22.41
CA ASN A 444 -16.80 19.86 21.14
C ASN A 444 -15.91 18.69 20.72
N TYR A 445 -16.31 17.46 20.96
CA TYR A 445 -15.60 16.24 20.56
C TYR A 445 -16.22 15.53 19.36
N VAL A 446 -17.28 16.04 18.75
CA VAL A 446 -17.92 15.45 17.56
C VAL A 446 -17.39 16.08 16.29
N ASN A 447 -16.90 15.24 15.38
CA ASN A 447 -16.64 15.58 13.99
C ASN A 447 -17.74 14.95 13.11
N GLU A 448 -18.50 15.77 12.41
CA GLU A 448 -19.61 15.36 11.54
C GLU A 448 -19.09 15.14 10.12
N ILE A 449 -19.07 13.90 9.65
CA ILE A 449 -18.56 13.51 8.34
C ILE A 449 -19.76 13.25 7.43
N SER A 450 -20.00 14.12 6.45
CA SER A 450 -20.98 13.86 5.39
C SER A 450 -20.49 12.70 4.52
N VAL A 451 -21.15 11.54 4.60
CA VAL A 451 -20.78 10.37 3.81
C VAL A 451 -20.85 10.67 2.31
N LYS A 452 -21.82 11.48 1.89
CA LYS A 452 -21.97 11.89 0.48
C LYS A 452 -20.78 12.71 -0.02
N GLU A 453 -20.31 13.68 0.77
CA GLU A 453 -19.16 14.52 0.40
C GLU A 453 -17.85 13.75 0.50
N ALA A 454 -17.67 12.98 1.56
CA ALA A 454 -16.49 12.16 1.76
C ALA A 454 -16.37 11.08 0.67
N SER A 455 -17.47 10.41 0.28
CA SER A 455 -17.47 9.42 -0.82
C SER A 455 -17.21 10.03 -2.20
N ALA A 456 -17.47 11.33 -2.40
CA ALA A 456 -17.11 12.00 -3.65
C ALA A 456 -15.58 12.08 -3.82
N LYS A 457 -14.83 12.16 -2.72
CA LYS A 457 -13.38 12.17 -2.71
C LYS A 457 -12.78 10.77 -2.53
N TYR A 458 -13.27 10.03 -1.54
CA TYR A 458 -12.81 8.69 -1.18
C TYR A 458 -13.81 7.65 -1.67
N LEU A 459 -13.88 7.52 -3.00
CA LEU A 459 -14.79 6.59 -3.65
C LEU A 459 -14.48 5.15 -3.24
N ALA A 460 -15.50 4.44 -2.79
CA ALA A 460 -15.39 3.03 -2.47
C ALA A 460 -14.98 2.20 -3.70
N GLY A 461 -14.06 1.28 -3.50
CA GLY A 461 -13.70 0.29 -4.51
C GLY A 461 -14.77 -0.80 -4.63
N SER A 462 -14.80 -1.47 -5.78
CA SER A 462 -15.63 -2.69 -5.92
C SER A 462 -15.02 -3.79 -5.06
N HIS A 463 -15.61 -4.02 -3.90
CA HIS A 463 -15.33 -5.19 -3.08
C HIS A 463 -16.38 -6.23 -3.38
N ILE A 464 -15.98 -7.35 -3.96
CA ILE A 464 -16.86 -8.50 -4.17
C ILE A 464 -16.59 -9.45 -3.02
N THR A 465 -17.55 -9.58 -2.13
CA THR A 465 -17.51 -10.62 -1.11
C THR A 465 -17.53 -11.97 -1.84
N PRO A 466 -16.52 -12.85 -1.66
CA PRO A 466 -16.55 -14.18 -2.28
C PRO A 466 -17.85 -14.90 -1.87
N ASP A 467 -18.47 -15.56 -2.84
CA ASP A 467 -19.78 -16.21 -2.75
C ASP A 467 -20.13 -16.70 -1.35
N LEU A 468 -21.06 -15.98 -0.72
CA LEU A 468 -21.93 -16.62 0.24
C LEU A 468 -22.91 -17.48 -0.59
N PRO A 469 -23.10 -18.75 -0.27
CA PRO A 469 -24.28 -19.45 -0.75
C PRO A 469 -25.48 -18.57 -0.35
N PHE A 470 -26.23 -18.09 -1.35
CA PHE A 470 -27.28 -17.09 -1.17
C PHE A 470 -28.43 -17.57 -0.28
N ASP A 471 -28.40 -18.84 0.12
CA ASP A 471 -29.39 -19.49 0.98
C ASP A 471 -29.16 -19.21 2.49
N ASP A 472 -28.00 -18.72 2.89
CA ASP A 472 -27.68 -18.40 4.29
C ASP A 472 -28.00 -16.95 4.70
N ILE A 473 -28.48 -16.12 3.78
CA ILE A 473 -29.07 -14.83 4.14
C ILE A 473 -30.56 -15.11 4.45
N GLU A 474 -30.80 -15.75 5.58
CA GLU A 474 -32.13 -15.89 6.11
C GLU A 474 -32.71 -14.50 6.36
N GLY A 475 -33.52 -14.03 5.44
CA GLY A 475 -34.53 -13.06 5.76
C GLY A 475 -35.41 -13.72 6.80
N ILE A 476 -35.83 -12.96 7.79
CA ILE A 476 -36.76 -13.39 8.84
C ILE A 476 -37.84 -14.25 8.21
N ASN A 477 -37.65 -15.56 8.28
CA ASN A 477 -38.73 -16.53 8.02
C ASN A 477 -39.34 -16.85 9.37
N ASP A 478 -40.55 -16.37 9.55
CA ASP A 478 -41.58 -16.52 10.60
C ASP A 478 -41.77 -15.34 11.56
#